data_2b705ae5ebadc0fb8e97f1d9b7747935
#
_entry.id   2b705ae5ebadc0fb8e97f1d9b7747935
#
_cell.length_a   1.000
_cell.length_b   1.000
_cell.length_c   1.000
_cell.angle_alpha   90.00
_cell.angle_beta   90.00
_cell.angle_gamma   90.00
#
_symmetry.space_group_name_H-M   'P 1'
#
loop_
_entity.id
_entity.type
_entity.pdbx_description
1 polymer ?
#
loop_
_entity_poly.entity_id
_entity_poly.type
_entity_poly.pdbx_seq_one_letter_code
_entity_poly.pdbx_strand_id
1 'polypeptide(L)'
;MNRRDRVRVRYFLLISALIVACGGDRFEKIRNIRSSGETIICFGDSLTEGVGAGTGENYPTVLSRRLGMPVINAGRRGDTTAQALQRLSEAVLRKRPRLVVVLLGGNDFLRRVPRHETRKNLEEIVRRIQAQGAMVAIAGIRLGFFTDEFSAIFEETAEQFGALYIPQVMKGVLRDASLRSDSIHPNAGGYRLMAERIGEKIKLLLEEADRLRVASRAGRSAV
;
A
#
# COMPACT_ATOMS: atom_id res chain seq x y z
N MET A 1 -59.15 -5.32 -9.83
CA MET A 1 -57.67 -5.20 -9.80
C MET A 1 -57.17 -5.17 -11.25
N ASN A 2 -56.71 -4.01 -11.68
CA ASN A 2 -56.62 -3.63 -13.10
C ASN A 2 -55.29 -4.17 -13.69
N ARG A 3 -55.33 -4.67 -14.94
CA ARG A 3 -54.17 -5.26 -15.65
C ARG A 3 -52.94 -4.32 -15.79
N ARG A 4 -53.09 -3.04 -15.47
CA ARG A 4 -51.98 -2.04 -15.53
C ARG A 4 -51.04 -2.05 -14.36
N ASP A 5 -51.39 -2.64 -13.21
CA ASP A 5 -50.53 -2.64 -12.01
C ASP A 5 -49.52 -3.78 -11.97
N ARG A 6 -49.69 -4.83 -12.81
CA ARG A 6 -48.76 -5.96 -12.88
C ARG A 6 -47.50 -5.70 -13.72
N VAL A 7 -47.50 -4.66 -14.56
CA VAL A 7 -46.34 -4.33 -15.42
C VAL A 7 -45.33 -3.47 -14.69
N ARG A 8 -45.74 -2.65 -13.70
CA ARG A 8 -44.83 -1.76 -12.98
C ARG A 8 -43.94 -2.45 -11.95
N VAL A 9 -44.34 -3.61 -11.43
CA VAL A 9 -43.56 -4.36 -10.43
C VAL A 9 -42.37 -5.15 -11.03
N ARG A 10 -42.47 -5.49 -12.33
CA ARG A 10 -41.39 -6.26 -13.00
C ARG A 10 -40.16 -5.43 -13.42
N TYR A 11 -40.32 -4.12 -13.56
CA TYR A 11 -39.17 -3.25 -13.95
C TYR A 11 -38.31 -2.79 -12.77
N PHE A 12 -38.80 -2.90 -11.53
CA PHE A 12 -38.02 -2.48 -10.34
C PHE A 12 -37.04 -3.54 -9.85
N LEU A 13 -37.20 -4.80 -10.27
CA LEU A 13 -36.29 -5.91 -9.86
C LEU A 13 -35.13 -6.15 -10.82
N LEU A 14 -35.14 -5.49 -12.00
CA LEU A 14 -34.05 -5.65 -12.99
C LEU A 14 -32.96 -4.57 -12.92
N ILE A 15 -33.16 -3.50 -12.16
CA ILE A 15 -32.15 -2.42 -12.04
C ILE A 15 -31.13 -2.67 -10.90
N SER A 16 -31.42 -3.57 -9.95
CA SER A 16 -30.51 -3.87 -8.85
C SER A 16 -29.37 -4.83 -9.18
N ALA A 17 -29.36 -5.42 -10.38
CA ALA A 17 -28.34 -6.43 -10.78
C ALA A 17 -27.19 -5.86 -11.63
N LEU A 18 -27.21 -4.58 -11.99
CA LEU A 18 -26.25 -4.03 -12.98
C LEU A 18 -25.17 -3.12 -12.39
N ILE A 19 -25.05 -2.99 -11.06
CA ILE A 19 -24.05 -2.11 -10.43
C ILE A 19 -22.81 -2.88 -9.90
N VAL A 20 -22.71 -4.20 -10.12
CA VAL A 20 -21.61 -5.02 -9.56
C VAL A 20 -20.47 -5.27 -10.55
N ALA A 21 -20.52 -4.81 -11.79
CA ALA A 21 -19.58 -5.25 -12.84
C ALA A 21 -18.35 -4.35 -13.12
N CYS A 22 -18.16 -3.21 -12.44
CA CYS A 22 -17.05 -2.29 -12.78
C CYS A 22 -15.87 -2.26 -11.79
N GLY A 23 -15.82 -3.08 -10.76
CA GLY A 23 -14.74 -3.09 -9.76
C GLY A 23 -13.74 -4.26 -9.91
N GLY A 24 -14.07 -5.30 -10.68
CA GLY A 24 -13.33 -6.57 -10.71
C GLY A 24 -11.91 -6.49 -11.31
N ASP A 25 -11.73 -5.74 -12.37
CA ASP A 25 -10.47 -5.73 -13.15
C ASP A 25 -9.29 -5.04 -12.46
N ARG A 26 -9.54 -4.10 -11.56
CA ARG A 26 -8.51 -3.21 -11.02
C ARG A 26 -7.47 -3.92 -10.15
N PHE A 27 -7.87 -4.95 -9.41
CA PHE A 27 -7.02 -5.67 -8.46
C PHE A 27 -6.80 -7.14 -8.83
N GLU A 28 -7.21 -7.56 -10.01
CA GLU A 28 -7.12 -8.95 -10.49
C GLU A 28 -5.68 -9.46 -10.52
N LYS A 29 -4.73 -8.58 -10.82
CA LYS A 29 -3.30 -8.88 -10.88
C LYS A 29 -2.60 -8.87 -9.51
N ILE A 30 -3.30 -8.46 -8.44
CA ILE A 30 -2.66 -8.37 -7.11
C ILE A 30 -2.43 -9.76 -6.53
N ARG A 31 -1.16 -10.08 -6.34
CA ARG A 31 -0.76 -11.35 -5.75
C ARG A 31 -1.20 -11.43 -4.29
N ASN A 32 -1.68 -12.61 -3.88
CA ASN A 32 -2.17 -12.88 -2.53
C ASN A 32 -3.38 -12.01 -2.11
N ILE A 33 -4.21 -11.55 -3.04
CA ILE A 33 -5.37 -10.72 -2.73
C ILE A 33 -6.33 -11.37 -1.69
N ARG A 34 -6.32 -12.69 -1.57
CA ARG A 34 -7.08 -13.44 -0.56
C ARG A 34 -6.28 -13.72 0.71
N SER A 35 -5.21 -12.97 0.98
CA SER A 35 -4.38 -13.13 2.18
C SER A 35 -5.21 -13.28 3.46
N SER A 36 -4.85 -14.24 4.29
CA SER A 36 -5.51 -14.54 5.56
C SER A 36 -4.92 -13.82 6.78
N GLY A 37 -3.83 -13.07 6.59
CA GLY A 37 -3.25 -12.26 7.65
C GLY A 37 -4.21 -11.19 8.16
N GLU A 38 -3.94 -10.62 9.33
CA GLU A 38 -4.79 -9.62 9.98
C GLU A 38 -4.11 -8.26 10.12
N THR A 39 -2.78 -8.22 10.13
CA THR A 39 -2.02 -7.00 10.37
C THR A 39 -1.58 -6.33 9.09
N ILE A 40 -1.49 -4.99 9.14
CA ILE A 40 -0.85 -4.18 8.13
C ILE A 40 0.51 -3.73 8.68
N ILE A 41 1.57 -3.84 7.89
CA ILE A 41 2.90 -3.38 8.28
C ILE A 41 3.36 -2.32 7.29
N CYS A 42 3.79 -1.15 7.80
CA CYS A 42 4.53 -0.18 7.02
C CYS A 42 6.03 -0.43 7.23
N PHE A 43 6.71 -0.87 6.19
CA PHE A 43 8.12 -1.23 6.21
C PHE A 43 8.92 -0.23 5.37
N GLY A 44 9.91 0.43 5.99
CA GLY A 44 10.63 1.50 5.33
C GLY A 44 11.77 2.10 6.15
N ASP A 45 12.15 3.29 5.75
CA ASP A 45 13.25 4.06 6.33
C ASP A 45 12.77 5.16 7.31
N SER A 46 13.46 6.33 7.34
CA SER A 46 13.11 7.48 8.18
C SER A 46 11.72 8.04 7.90
N LEU A 47 11.24 7.95 6.65
CA LEU A 47 9.89 8.39 6.28
C LEU A 47 8.82 7.49 6.93
N THR A 48 9.10 6.21 7.07
CA THR A 48 8.19 5.28 7.75
C THR A 48 8.33 5.39 9.26
N GLU A 49 9.55 5.53 9.79
CA GLU A 49 9.78 5.79 11.21
C GLU A 49 9.03 7.02 11.70
N GLY A 50 9.03 8.09 10.90
CA GLY A 50 8.33 9.34 11.20
C GLY A 50 9.26 10.45 11.65
N VAL A 51 10.51 10.47 11.14
CA VAL A 51 11.47 11.55 11.44
C VAL A 51 10.88 12.89 11.04
N GLY A 52 10.94 13.87 11.93
CA GLY A 52 10.40 15.22 11.69
C GLY A 52 8.97 15.44 12.19
N ALA A 53 8.34 14.41 12.78
CA ALA A 53 7.03 14.54 13.42
C ALA A 53 7.07 14.10 14.89
N GLY A 54 6.10 14.54 15.66
CA GLY A 54 5.92 14.13 17.05
C GLY A 54 5.42 12.69 17.20
N THR A 55 5.40 12.22 18.43
CA THR A 55 4.87 10.89 18.75
C THR A 55 3.43 10.71 18.26
N GLY A 56 3.20 9.66 17.50
CA GLY A 56 1.87 9.36 16.96
C GLY A 56 1.46 10.17 15.73
N GLU A 57 2.34 10.99 15.17
CA GLU A 57 2.07 11.83 14.00
C GLU A 57 2.71 11.28 12.70
N ASN A 58 3.46 10.18 12.78
CA ASN A 58 3.99 9.49 11.60
C ASN A 58 2.86 8.88 10.75
N TYR A 59 3.11 8.69 9.45
CA TYR A 59 2.07 8.20 8.54
C TYR A 59 1.51 6.81 8.90
N PRO A 60 2.27 5.83 9.43
CA PRO A 60 1.70 4.55 9.84
C PRO A 60 0.65 4.70 10.96
N THR A 61 0.91 5.55 11.96
CA THR A 61 -0.03 5.80 13.05
C THR A 61 -1.27 6.56 12.57
N VAL A 62 -1.10 7.55 11.68
CA VAL A 62 -2.23 8.25 11.06
C VAL A 62 -3.05 7.30 10.21
N LEU A 63 -2.40 6.44 9.43
CA LEU A 63 -3.03 5.42 8.60
C LEU A 63 -3.86 4.44 9.44
N SER A 64 -3.31 3.97 10.57
CA SER A 64 -4.02 3.10 11.52
C SER A 64 -5.35 3.71 11.97
N ARG A 65 -5.33 5.00 12.37
CA ARG A 65 -6.54 5.73 12.76
C ARG A 65 -7.55 5.88 11.61
N ARG A 66 -7.07 6.16 10.40
CA ARG A 66 -7.94 6.33 9.21
C ARG A 66 -8.60 5.03 8.77
N LEU A 67 -7.91 3.91 8.89
CA LEU A 67 -8.43 2.60 8.51
C LEU A 67 -9.25 1.93 9.62
N GLY A 68 -9.16 2.41 10.87
CA GLY A 68 -9.73 1.72 12.02
C GLY A 68 -9.11 0.34 12.29
N MET A 69 -7.86 0.12 11.82
CA MET A 69 -7.15 -1.15 11.90
C MET A 69 -5.73 -0.95 12.45
N PRO A 70 -5.18 -1.94 13.18
CA PRO A 70 -3.79 -1.87 13.62
C PRO A 70 -2.81 -1.81 12.43
N VAL A 71 -1.93 -0.81 12.44
CA VAL A 71 -0.81 -0.69 11.48
C VAL A 71 0.48 -0.66 12.27
N ILE A 72 1.35 -1.62 12.00
CA ILE A 72 2.66 -1.72 12.64
C ILE A 72 3.64 -0.83 11.89
N ASN A 73 4.30 0.07 12.61
CA ASN A 73 5.41 0.84 12.08
C ASN A 73 6.71 0.02 12.19
N ALA A 74 7.26 -0.38 11.06
CA ALA A 74 8.54 -1.07 10.91
C ALA A 74 9.56 -0.20 10.16
N GLY A 75 9.50 1.12 10.33
CA GLY A 75 10.48 2.07 9.83
C GLY A 75 11.77 2.04 10.65
N ARG A 76 12.90 2.28 9.98
CA ARG A 76 14.20 2.52 10.61
C ARG A 76 14.98 3.54 9.81
N ARG A 77 15.27 4.68 10.43
CA ARG A 77 15.98 5.77 9.77
C ARG A 77 17.30 5.32 9.14
N GLY A 78 17.56 5.84 7.97
CA GLY A 78 18.80 5.58 7.25
C GLY A 78 18.86 4.24 6.53
N ASP A 79 17.86 3.36 6.64
CA ASP A 79 17.89 2.09 5.91
C ASP A 79 17.93 2.31 4.40
N THR A 80 18.89 1.68 3.75
CA THR A 80 18.86 1.37 2.33
C THR A 80 18.05 0.10 2.10
N THR A 81 17.74 -0.21 0.84
CA THR A 81 17.05 -1.47 0.49
C THR A 81 17.83 -2.70 0.97
N ALA A 82 19.17 -2.68 0.91
CA ALA A 82 20.02 -3.76 1.42
C ALA A 82 19.92 -3.93 2.94
N GLN A 83 19.95 -2.84 3.69
CA GLN A 83 19.82 -2.86 5.16
C GLN A 83 18.42 -3.29 5.60
N ALA A 84 17.39 -2.83 4.91
CA ALA A 84 16.02 -3.26 5.13
C ALA A 84 15.86 -4.77 4.86
N LEU A 85 16.45 -5.29 3.78
CA LEU A 85 16.41 -6.72 3.45
C LEU A 85 17.03 -7.60 4.56
N GLN A 86 18.11 -7.16 5.20
CA GLN A 86 18.75 -7.87 6.30
C GLN A 86 17.82 -8.07 7.51
N ARG A 87 16.95 -7.08 7.81
CA ARG A 87 16.02 -7.17 8.95
C ARG A 87 14.59 -7.58 8.58
N LEU A 88 14.32 -7.88 7.30
CA LEU A 88 13.00 -8.20 6.81
C LEU A 88 12.32 -9.32 7.60
N SER A 89 13.06 -10.38 7.91
CA SER A 89 12.52 -11.53 8.64
C SER A 89 11.93 -11.13 9.99
N GLU A 90 12.71 -10.39 10.78
CA GLU A 90 12.31 -9.97 12.13
C GLU A 90 11.26 -8.87 12.10
N ALA A 91 11.47 -7.89 11.24
CA ALA A 91 10.61 -6.71 11.19
C ALA A 91 9.22 -7.00 10.59
N VAL A 92 9.13 -7.97 9.68
CA VAL A 92 7.94 -8.21 8.85
C VAL A 92 7.48 -9.66 8.85
N LEU A 93 8.33 -10.61 8.38
CA LEU A 93 7.85 -11.94 8.01
C LEU A 93 7.31 -12.74 9.18
N ARG A 94 7.97 -12.67 10.35
CA ARG A 94 7.53 -13.37 11.59
C ARG A 94 6.17 -12.90 12.10
N LYS A 95 5.69 -11.72 11.67
CA LYS A 95 4.39 -11.16 12.08
C LYS A 95 3.23 -11.62 11.21
N ARG A 96 3.49 -12.41 10.17
CA ARG A 96 2.49 -12.95 9.23
C ARG A 96 1.47 -11.89 8.76
N PRO A 97 1.94 -10.81 8.13
CA PRO A 97 1.08 -9.70 7.75
C PRO A 97 0.07 -10.09 6.68
N ARG A 98 -1.05 -9.36 6.64
CA ARG A 98 -2.01 -9.37 5.54
C ARG A 98 -1.53 -8.52 4.36
N LEU A 99 -0.99 -7.35 4.69
CA LEU A 99 -0.51 -6.35 3.72
C LEU A 99 0.76 -5.70 4.26
N VAL A 100 1.75 -5.54 3.39
CA VAL A 100 2.94 -4.75 3.70
C VAL A 100 3.02 -3.57 2.75
N VAL A 101 3.05 -2.36 3.31
CA VAL A 101 3.35 -1.13 2.57
C VAL A 101 4.86 -0.92 2.62
N VAL A 102 5.54 -1.02 1.49
CA VAL A 102 7.00 -0.85 1.36
C VAL A 102 7.30 0.55 0.87
N LEU A 103 8.08 1.32 1.64
CA LEU A 103 8.53 2.66 1.31
C LEU A 103 10.04 2.74 1.58
N LEU A 104 10.83 2.43 0.57
CA LEU A 104 12.30 2.32 0.61
C LEU A 104 12.92 2.89 -0.67
N GLY A 105 14.23 3.05 -0.69
CA GLY A 105 15.01 3.47 -1.86
C GLY A 105 15.47 4.92 -1.81
N GLY A 106 14.90 5.75 -0.95
CA GLY A 106 15.33 7.14 -0.78
C GLY A 106 16.80 7.23 -0.37
N ASN A 107 17.22 6.43 0.60
CA ASN A 107 18.61 6.38 1.05
C ASN A 107 19.56 5.75 0.02
N ASP A 108 19.08 4.81 -0.79
CA ASP A 108 19.87 4.24 -1.89
C ASP A 108 20.23 5.33 -2.89
N PHE A 109 19.27 6.15 -3.28
CA PHE A 109 19.51 7.29 -4.16
C PHE A 109 20.50 8.30 -3.55
N LEU A 110 20.27 8.72 -2.31
CA LEU A 110 21.11 9.70 -1.62
C LEU A 110 22.55 9.20 -1.46
N ARG A 111 22.75 7.90 -1.28
CA ARG A 111 24.08 7.26 -1.15
C ARG A 111 24.65 6.77 -2.47
N ARG A 112 23.99 7.08 -3.59
CA ARG A 112 24.41 6.69 -4.94
C ARG A 112 24.60 5.17 -5.10
N VAL A 113 23.75 4.37 -4.44
CA VAL A 113 23.72 2.92 -4.64
C VAL A 113 23.33 2.66 -6.11
N PRO A 114 24.02 1.76 -6.81
CA PRO A 114 23.69 1.42 -8.18
C PRO A 114 22.21 1.01 -8.32
N ARG A 115 21.53 1.56 -9.33
CA ARG A 115 20.09 1.33 -9.54
C ARG A 115 19.70 -0.15 -9.62
N HIS A 116 20.52 -0.96 -10.26
CA HIS A 116 20.28 -2.40 -10.37
C HIS A 116 20.34 -3.12 -9.00
N GLU A 117 21.17 -2.64 -8.07
CA GLU A 117 21.21 -3.19 -6.71
C GLU A 117 19.96 -2.79 -5.91
N THR A 118 19.54 -1.51 -6.01
CA THR A 118 18.29 -1.04 -5.41
C THR A 118 17.11 -1.87 -5.89
N ARG A 119 17.00 -2.07 -7.22
CA ARG A 119 15.98 -2.91 -7.85
C ARG A 119 16.02 -4.34 -7.31
N LYS A 120 17.17 -5.00 -7.39
CA LYS A 120 17.36 -6.38 -6.92
C LYS A 120 16.94 -6.57 -5.47
N ASN A 121 17.31 -5.64 -4.60
CA ASN A 121 16.94 -5.71 -3.19
C ASN A 121 15.44 -5.51 -2.98
N LEU A 122 14.82 -4.55 -3.69
CA LEU A 122 13.39 -4.30 -3.62
C LEU A 122 12.58 -5.51 -4.11
N GLU A 123 12.96 -6.10 -5.23
CA GLU A 123 12.36 -7.32 -5.79
C GLU A 123 12.44 -8.48 -4.79
N GLU A 124 13.60 -8.66 -4.15
CA GLU A 124 13.80 -9.72 -3.15
C GLU A 124 12.93 -9.48 -1.90
N ILE A 125 12.81 -8.22 -1.44
CA ILE A 125 11.90 -7.85 -0.35
C ILE A 125 10.46 -8.23 -0.71
N VAL A 126 9.98 -7.82 -1.89
CA VAL A 126 8.61 -8.10 -2.36
C VAL A 126 8.38 -9.60 -2.48
N ARG A 127 9.31 -10.31 -3.11
CA ARG A 127 9.24 -11.76 -3.30
C ARG A 127 9.11 -12.51 -1.97
N ARG A 128 9.94 -12.15 -0.97
CA ARG A 128 9.89 -12.80 0.36
C ARG A 128 8.61 -12.50 1.11
N ILE A 129 8.10 -11.27 1.04
CA ILE A 129 6.82 -10.91 1.66
C ILE A 129 5.68 -11.71 1.03
N GLN A 130 5.65 -11.78 -0.29
CA GLN A 130 4.60 -12.52 -1.02
C GLN A 130 4.69 -14.03 -0.82
N ALA A 131 5.89 -14.59 -0.62
CA ALA A 131 6.07 -15.99 -0.28
C ALA A 131 5.45 -16.38 1.07
N GLN A 132 5.24 -15.42 1.98
CA GLN A 132 4.50 -15.61 3.23
C GLN A 132 2.98 -15.42 3.09
N GLY A 133 2.48 -15.25 1.86
CA GLY A 133 1.05 -15.09 1.60
C GLY A 133 0.51 -13.67 1.84
N ALA A 134 1.36 -12.67 2.05
CA ALA A 134 0.94 -11.28 2.21
C ALA A 134 0.80 -10.56 0.87
N MET A 135 -0.14 -9.60 0.80
CA MET A 135 -0.17 -8.60 -0.25
C MET A 135 0.96 -7.59 -0.05
N VAL A 136 1.40 -6.96 -1.14
CA VAL A 136 2.38 -5.86 -1.10
C VAL A 136 1.83 -4.63 -1.78
N ALA A 137 2.05 -3.46 -1.16
CA ALA A 137 1.89 -2.16 -1.77
C ALA A 137 3.25 -1.44 -1.78
N ILE A 138 3.70 -0.98 -2.93
CA ILE A 138 4.94 -0.20 -3.07
C ILE A 138 4.57 1.28 -3.14
N ALA A 139 4.99 2.03 -2.13
CA ALA A 139 4.82 3.48 -2.07
C ALA A 139 5.99 4.14 -2.82
N GLY A 140 5.70 4.65 -4.01
CA GLY A 140 6.68 5.30 -4.87
C GLY A 140 7.04 6.69 -4.36
N ILE A 141 8.33 6.98 -4.34
CA ILE A 141 8.89 8.28 -4.03
C ILE A 141 9.35 8.93 -5.34
N ARG A 142 8.95 10.17 -5.56
CA ARG A 142 9.52 11.03 -6.59
C ARG A 142 9.87 12.35 -5.92
N LEU A 143 11.10 12.50 -5.51
CA LEU A 143 11.66 13.76 -5.05
C LEU A 143 12.14 14.54 -6.29
N GLY A 144 12.11 15.88 -6.24
CA GLY A 144 12.43 16.70 -7.41
C GLY A 144 13.85 16.53 -7.97
N PHE A 145 14.72 15.85 -7.23
CA PHE A 145 16.08 15.47 -7.64
C PHE A 145 16.23 13.98 -8.02
N PHE A 146 15.14 13.17 -7.92
CA PHE A 146 15.17 11.80 -8.45
C PHE A 146 15.04 11.82 -9.97
N THR A 147 15.86 11.03 -10.64
CA THR A 147 15.68 10.79 -12.08
C THR A 147 14.41 9.98 -12.31
N ASP A 148 13.79 10.15 -13.47
CA ASP A 148 12.60 9.35 -13.84
C ASP A 148 12.93 7.86 -13.86
N GLU A 149 14.13 7.49 -14.30
CA GLU A 149 14.63 6.12 -14.32
C GLU A 149 14.76 5.49 -12.93
N PHE A 150 15.10 6.28 -11.88
CA PHE A 150 15.12 5.77 -10.51
C PHE A 150 13.69 5.57 -10.00
N SER A 151 12.79 6.50 -10.32
CA SER A 151 11.38 6.41 -9.92
C SER A 151 10.66 5.23 -10.59
N ALA A 152 11.07 4.85 -11.80
CA ALA A 152 10.51 3.72 -12.54
C ALA A 152 10.72 2.37 -11.83
N ILE A 153 11.79 2.22 -11.04
CA ILE A 153 12.07 0.97 -10.30
C ILE A 153 10.87 0.53 -9.47
N PHE A 154 10.18 1.47 -8.83
CA PHE A 154 9.05 1.18 -7.92
C PHE A 154 7.83 0.65 -8.70
N GLU A 155 7.49 1.31 -9.81
CA GLU A 155 6.36 0.95 -10.66
C GLU A 155 6.58 -0.38 -11.36
N GLU A 156 7.74 -0.55 -12.00
CA GLU A 156 8.14 -1.77 -12.70
C GLU A 156 8.20 -2.98 -11.74
N THR A 157 8.75 -2.79 -10.53
CA THR A 157 8.74 -3.86 -9.52
C THR A 157 7.31 -4.19 -9.08
N ALA A 158 6.45 -3.19 -8.89
CA ALA A 158 5.05 -3.44 -8.52
C ALA A 158 4.31 -4.22 -9.61
N GLU A 159 4.50 -3.84 -10.87
CA GLU A 159 3.89 -4.51 -12.02
C GLU A 159 4.40 -5.95 -12.16
N GLN A 160 5.70 -6.15 -12.14
CA GLN A 160 6.35 -7.47 -12.28
C GLN A 160 5.88 -8.47 -11.22
N PHE A 161 5.68 -8.02 -9.98
CA PHE A 161 5.33 -8.90 -8.86
C PHE A 161 3.84 -8.90 -8.52
N GLY A 162 3.00 -8.19 -9.27
CA GLY A 162 1.58 -8.09 -8.93
C GLY A 162 1.38 -7.44 -7.55
N ALA A 163 2.10 -6.35 -7.27
CA ALA A 163 1.92 -5.52 -6.09
C ALA A 163 1.13 -4.25 -6.43
N LEU A 164 0.46 -3.65 -5.44
CA LEU A 164 -0.20 -2.37 -5.62
C LEU A 164 0.86 -1.26 -5.72
N TYR A 165 0.87 -0.49 -6.80
CA TYR A 165 1.69 0.71 -6.89
C TYR A 165 0.94 1.95 -6.39
N ILE A 166 1.56 2.70 -5.50
CA ILE A 166 1.03 3.97 -4.97
C ILE A 166 2.00 5.08 -5.38
N PRO A 167 1.74 5.80 -6.47
CA PRO A 167 2.70 6.77 -7.00
C PRO A 167 2.84 8.00 -6.09
N GLN A 168 4.05 8.55 -6.06
CA GLN A 168 4.36 9.89 -5.60
C GLN A 168 3.76 10.27 -4.23
N VAL A 169 3.89 9.39 -3.21
CA VAL A 169 3.31 9.64 -1.88
C VAL A 169 3.79 10.95 -1.25
N MET A 170 4.96 11.45 -1.65
CA MET A 170 5.58 12.70 -1.20
C MET A 170 5.27 13.93 -2.09
N LYS A 171 4.40 13.81 -3.12
CA LYS A 171 4.14 14.91 -4.07
C LYS A 171 3.76 16.21 -3.34
N GLY A 172 4.50 17.27 -3.59
CA GLY A 172 4.26 18.60 -3.02
C GLY A 172 4.76 18.79 -1.58
N VAL A 173 4.97 17.70 -0.80
CA VAL A 173 5.32 17.80 0.62
C VAL A 173 6.61 18.59 0.87
N LEU A 174 7.68 18.28 0.13
CA LEU A 174 8.97 18.96 0.36
C LEU A 174 9.07 20.33 -0.31
N ARG A 175 8.14 20.68 -1.21
CA ARG A 175 8.08 22.01 -1.83
C ARG A 175 7.36 23.03 -0.95
N ASP A 176 6.49 22.56 -0.07
CA ASP A 176 5.74 23.39 0.86
C ASP A 176 6.41 23.38 2.23
N ALA A 177 6.93 24.55 2.65
CA ALA A 177 7.60 24.70 3.93
C ALA A 177 6.71 24.37 5.14
N SER A 178 5.38 24.52 5.00
CA SER A 178 4.42 24.19 6.05
C SER A 178 4.20 22.69 6.25
N LEU A 179 4.69 21.83 5.32
CA LEU A 179 4.53 20.38 5.33
C LEU A 179 5.83 19.61 5.62
N ARG A 180 6.94 20.30 5.78
CA ARG A 180 8.25 19.67 6.03
C ARG A 180 8.89 20.13 7.33
N SER A 181 9.71 19.28 7.92
CA SER A 181 10.54 19.61 9.09
C SER A 181 11.96 20.02 8.69
N ASP A 182 12.48 19.44 7.61
CA ASP A 182 13.78 19.74 7.01
C ASP A 182 13.73 19.56 5.48
N SER A 183 14.89 19.45 4.83
CA SER A 183 14.99 19.36 3.36
C SER A 183 14.47 18.04 2.76
N ILE A 184 14.34 16.98 3.56
CA ILE A 184 14.00 15.64 3.09
C ILE A 184 12.90 14.96 3.91
N HIS A 185 12.53 15.49 5.09
CA HIS A 185 11.53 14.89 5.95
C HIS A 185 10.26 15.74 6.07
N PRO A 186 9.08 15.11 6.00
CA PRO A 186 7.82 15.76 6.34
C PRO A 186 7.74 16.13 7.82
N ASN A 187 6.90 17.10 8.13
CA ASN A 187 6.36 17.29 9.48
C ASN A 187 5.02 16.54 9.65
N ALA A 188 4.33 16.72 10.77
CA ALA A 188 3.03 16.11 11.04
C ALA A 188 1.99 16.34 9.92
N GLY A 189 1.98 17.56 9.32
CA GLY A 189 1.11 17.90 8.19
C GLY A 189 1.44 17.08 6.94
N GLY A 190 2.73 17.00 6.60
CA GLY A 190 3.21 16.21 5.49
C GLY A 190 2.93 14.71 5.65
N TYR A 191 3.11 14.16 6.86
CA TYR A 191 2.78 12.77 7.13
C TYR A 191 1.29 12.46 7.07
N ARG A 192 0.42 13.41 7.47
CA ARG A 192 -1.03 13.26 7.26
C ARG A 192 -1.38 13.14 5.79
N LEU A 193 -0.78 13.98 4.94
CA LEU A 193 -0.99 13.92 3.49
C LEU A 193 -0.48 12.61 2.87
N MET A 194 0.67 12.10 3.33
CA MET A 194 1.17 10.79 2.92
C MET A 194 0.20 9.66 3.33
N ALA A 195 -0.25 9.68 4.59
CA ALA A 195 -1.21 8.69 5.09
C ALA A 195 -2.55 8.71 4.33
N GLU A 196 -3.01 9.89 3.89
CA GLU A 196 -4.21 10.03 3.07
C GLU A 196 -4.03 9.34 1.73
N ARG A 197 -2.98 9.67 0.99
CA ARG A 197 -2.69 9.07 -0.33
C ARG A 197 -2.51 7.56 -0.29
N ILE A 198 -1.79 7.07 0.72
CA ILE A 198 -1.61 5.63 0.94
C ILE A 198 -2.94 5.00 1.32
N GLY A 199 -3.66 5.60 2.27
CA GLY A 199 -4.92 5.10 2.80
C GLY A 199 -6.01 4.95 1.75
N GLU A 200 -6.18 5.93 0.86
CA GLU A 200 -7.14 5.87 -0.25
C GLU A 200 -6.93 4.63 -1.14
N LYS A 201 -5.68 4.32 -1.45
CA LYS A 201 -5.35 3.19 -2.33
C LYS A 201 -5.48 1.84 -1.62
N ILE A 202 -4.94 1.71 -0.41
CA ILE A 202 -4.98 0.44 0.30
C ILE A 202 -6.37 0.11 0.86
N LYS A 203 -7.21 1.11 1.17
CA LYS A 203 -8.60 0.90 1.57
C LYS A 203 -9.37 0.16 0.48
N LEU A 204 -9.29 0.63 -0.76
CA LEU A 204 -9.93 -0.03 -1.89
C LEU A 204 -9.42 -1.47 -2.11
N LEU A 205 -8.11 -1.69 -1.95
CA LEU A 205 -7.53 -3.03 -2.03
C LEU A 205 -8.05 -3.95 -0.93
N LEU A 206 -8.15 -3.44 0.31
CA LEU A 206 -8.63 -4.24 1.45
C LEU A 206 -10.11 -4.58 1.32
N GLU A 207 -10.93 -3.64 0.86
CA GLU A 207 -12.37 -3.86 0.60
C GLU A 207 -12.57 -4.96 -0.45
N GLU A 208 -11.82 -4.93 -1.55
CA GLU A 208 -11.88 -5.97 -2.58
C GLU A 208 -11.37 -7.31 -2.05
N ALA A 209 -10.27 -7.31 -1.31
CA ALA A 209 -9.73 -8.52 -0.68
C ALA A 209 -10.73 -9.17 0.28
N ASP A 210 -11.48 -8.36 1.06
CA ASP A 210 -12.51 -8.85 1.96
C ASP A 210 -13.72 -9.41 1.19
N ARG A 211 -14.15 -8.74 0.15
CA ARG A 211 -15.22 -9.21 -0.74
C ARG A 211 -14.89 -10.60 -1.31
N LEU A 212 -13.67 -10.78 -1.82
CA LEU A 212 -13.22 -12.04 -2.40
C LEU A 212 -13.07 -13.17 -1.36
N ARG A 213 -12.70 -12.83 -0.12
CA ARG A 213 -12.62 -13.80 0.99
C ARG A 213 -14.01 -14.29 1.39
N VAL A 214 -15.00 -13.41 1.48
CA VAL A 214 -16.39 -13.77 1.81
C VAL A 214 -16.96 -14.69 0.73
N ALA A 215 -16.83 -14.33 -0.54
CA ALA A 215 -17.30 -15.13 -1.66
C ALA A 215 -16.71 -16.55 -1.66
N SER A 216 -15.41 -16.68 -1.35
CA SER A 216 -14.74 -18.00 -1.32
C SER A 216 -15.15 -18.88 -0.12
N ARG A 217 -15.61 -18.29 0.99
CA ARG A 217 -16.16 -19.04 2.13
C ARG A 217 -17.57 -19.52 1.84
N ALA A 218 -18.42 -18.69 1.25
CA ALA A 218 -19.78 -19.06 0.87
C ALA A 218 -19.81 -20.24 -0.12
N GLY A 219 -18.93 -20.23 -1.14
CA GLY A 219 -18.83 -21.32 -2.10
C GLY A 219 -18.35 -22.65 -1.51
N ARG A 220 -17.60 -22.62 -0.39
CA ARG A 220 -17.14 -23.85 0.30
C ARG A 220 -18.17 -24.44 1.28
N SER A 221 -19.12 -23.66 1.71
CA SER A 221 -20.21 -24.13 2.59
C SER A 221 -21.40 -24.68 1.82
N ALA A 222 -21.39 -24.60 0.49
CA ALA A 222 -22.44 -25.06 -0.40
C ALA A 222 -22.13 -26.41 -1.08
N VAL A 223 -20.98 -27.02 -0.76
CA VAL A 223 -20.53 -28.36 -1.19
C VAL A 223 -20.40 -29.27 0.03
#